data_a56a77a0902515b41926bf3972f1d4bc
#
_entry.id   a56a77a0902515b41926bf3972f1d4bc
#
_cell.length_a   1.000
_cell.length_b   1.000
_cell.length_c   1.000
_cell.angle_alpha   90.00
_cell.angle_beta   90.00
_cell.angle_gamma   90.00
#
_symmetry.space_group_name_H-M   'P 1'
#
loop_
_entity.id
_entity.type
_entity.pdbx_description
1 polymer ?
#
loop_
_entity_poly.entity_id
_entity_poly.type
_entity_poly.pdbx_seq_one_letter_code
_entity_poly.pdbx_strand_id
1 'polypeptide(L)'
;MAWKKYRIWCVTENAWVGSGWVEAVPTTCPNNVAHVINADATTIKAQLGVREDHISCGNDTTCEVKTTNAAWTCVRRYFYRGSDDTVGLLDAVGFLARCLNGTGYSVRLRDVTNNATIAKKEDQTNTALTMMWDMSAANIPASGAMFELQIKAASGDTAYVSDVDLVYQE
;
A
#
# COMPACT_ATOMS: atom_id res chain seq x y z
N MET A 1 18.06 -1.68 1.50
CA MET A 1 17.97 -0.85 0.28
C MET A 1 16.57 -0.28 0.23
N ALA A 2 16.41 0.98 -0.16
CA ALA A 2 15.08 1.60 -0.22
C ALA A 2 14.51 1.43 -1.63
N TRP A 3 13.31 0.91 -1.75
CA TRP A 3 12.56 0.88 -2.98
C TRP A 3 12.18 2.28 -3.42
N LYS A 4 12.34 2.58 -4.72
CA LYS A 4 12.08 3.91 -5.30
C LYS A 4 11.26 3.78 -6.57
N LYS A 5 10.47 4.80 -6.88
CA LYS A 5 9.92 5.04 -8.20
C LYS A 5 10.70 6.16 -8.87
N TYR A 6 10.89 6.05 -10.16
CA TYR A 6 11.60 7.05 -10.94
C TYR A 6 10.70 7.63 -12.03
N ARG A 7 10.92 8.88 -12.33
CA ARG A 7 10.40 9.57 -13.51
C ARG A 7 11.55 9.66 -14.51
N ILE A 8 11.33 9.12 -15.71
CA ILE A 8 12.35 8.89 -16.72
C ILE A 8 11.91 9.58 -18.02
N TRP A 9 12.77 10.39 -18.60
CA TRP A 9 12.49 10.93 -19.93
C TRP A 9 12.81 9.88 -20.98
N CYS A 10 11.79 9.33 -21.64
CA CYS A 10 11.95 8.45 -22.78
C CYS A 10 12.10 9.30 -24.06
N VAL A 11 13.30 9.29 -24.62
CA VAL A 11 13.63 10.05 -25.85
C VAL A 11 12.84 9.53 -27.02
N THR A 12 12.72 8.21 -27.15
CA THR A 12 11.98 7.57 -28.23
C THR A 12 10.49 7.91 -28.23
N GLU A 13 9.87 7.96 -27.05
CA GLU A 13 8.45 8.30 -26.90
C GLU A 13 8.22 9.82 -26.82
N ASN A 14 9.29 10.60 -26.65
CA ASN A 14 9.24 12.03 -26.37
C ASN A 14 8.31 12.37 -25.20
N ALA A 15 8.40 11.56 -24.11
CA ALA A 15 7.48 11.62 -22.98
C ALA A 15 8.15 11.23 -21.65
N TRP A 16 7.57 11.70 -20.55
CA TRP A 16 7.90 11.23 -19.21
C TRP A 16 7.21 9.90 -18.93
N VAL A 17 8.01 8.90 -18.53
CA VAL A 17 7.55 7.55 -18.17
C VAL A 17 7.87 7.29 -16.71
N GLY A 18 6.96 6.65 -15.99
CA GLY A 18 7.16 6.22 -14.61
C GLY A 18 7.72 4.79 -14.53
N SER A 19 8.71 4.55 -13.67
CA SER A 19 9.04 3.17 -13.28
C SER A 19 7.98 2.61 -12.33
N GLY A 20 7.90 1.27 -12.20
CA GLY A 20 7.37 0.65 -11.00
C GLY A 20 8.32 0.89 -9.79
N TRP A 21 8.03 0.24 -8.67
CA TRP A 21 8.96 0.20 -7.55
C TRP A 21 10.18 -0.66 -7.90
N VAL A 22 11.37 -0.06 -7.79
CA VAL A 22 12.66 -0.70 -8.11
C VAL A 22 13.72 -0.32 -7.09
N GLU A 23 14.70 -1.20 -6.87
CA GLU A 23 15.81 -0.94 -5.95
C GLU A 23 16.94 -0.12 -6.60
N ALA A 24 17.09 -0.23 -7.92
CA ALA A 24 18.12 0.46 -8.68
C ALA A 24 17.51 1.46 -9.68
N VAL A 25 18.30 2.46 -10.06
CA VAL A 25 17.94 3.40 -11.12
C VAL A 25 17.73 2.66 -12.43
N PRO A 26 16.57 2.78 -13.11
CA PRO A 26 16.35 2.17 -14.40
C PRO A 26 17.35 2.68 -15.46
N THR A 27 17.90 1.76 -16.24
CA THR A 27 18.80 2.07 -17.36
C THR A 27 18.13 1.96 -18.71
N THR A 28 16.87 1.52 -18.74
CA THR A 28 16.05 1.37 -19.95
C THR A 28 14.67 1.95 -19.73
N CYS A 29 13.94 2.22 -20.81
CA CYS A 29 12.56 2.70 -20.71
C CYS A 29 11.64 1.61 -20.13
N PRO A 30 10.86 1.90 -19.08
CA PRO A 30 9.94 0.94 -18.47
C PRO A 30 8.85 0.41 -19.40
N ASN A 31 8.45 1.21 -20.39
CA ASN A 31 7.43 0.80 -21.37
C ASN A 31 7.98 -0.14 -22.45
N ASN A 32 9.25 0.05 -22.83
CA ASN A 32 9.90 -0.79 -23.83
C ASN A 32 11.42 -0.70 -23.68
N VAL A 33 12.07 -1.83 -23.44
CA VAL A 33 13.52 -1.91 -23.21
C VAL A 33 14.38 -1.47 -24.41
N ALA A 34 13.82 -1.47 -25.62
CA ALA A 34 14.48 -1.00 -26.84
C ALA A 34 14.47 0.52 -26.99
N HIS A 35 13.68 1.23 -26.19
CA HIS A 35 13.61 2.68 -26.25
C HIS A 35 14.78 3.34 -25.55
N VAL A 36 15.26 4.43 -26.13
CA VAL A 36 16.33 5.26 -25.56
C VAL A 36 15.78 6.17 -24.47
N ILE A 37 16.47 6.25 -23.35
CA ILE A 37 16.15 7.17 -22.26
C ILE A 37 17.23 8.25 -22.13
N ASN A 38 16.85 9.39 -21.54
CA ASN A 38 17.81 10.38 -21.05
C ASN A 38 18.09 10.09 -19.57
N ALA A 39 19.25 9.50 -19.29
CA ALA A 39 19.65 9.12 -17.93
C ALA A 39 19.79 10.35 -17.01
N ASP A 40 20.29 11.48 -17.54
CA ASP A 40 20.51 12.72 -16.77
C ASP A 40 19.19 13.39 -16.36
N ALA A 41 18.10 13.09 -17.06
CA ALA A 41 16.75 13.58 -16.73
C ALA A 41 15.98 12.63 -15.81
N THR A 42 16.58 11.48 -15.41
CA THR A 42 15.96 10.54 -14.50
C THR A 42 15.94 11.09 -13.07
N THR A 43 14.76 11.21 -12.49
CA THR A 43 14.57 11.73 -11.13
C THR A 43 13.77 10.76 -10.28
N ILE A 44 14.01 10.79 -8.96
CA ILE A 44 13.19 10.03 -8.01
C ILE A 44 11.81 10.67 -7.95
N LYS A 45 10.76 9.89 -8.21
CA LYS A 45 9.37 10.29 -8.10
C LYS A 45 8.80 10.00 -6.71
N ALA A 46 9.15 8.83 -6.15
CA ALA A 46 8.75 8.42 -4.82
C ALA A 46 9.81 7.52 -4.21
N GLN A 47 9.91 7.52 -2.89
CA GLN A 47 10.76 6.63 -2.12
C GLN A 47 9.96 6.09 -0.94
N LEU A 48 10.00 4.76 -0.72
CA LEU A 48 9.38 4.15 0.46
C LEU A 48 10.00 4.71 1.75
N GLY A 49 9.14 5.04 2.70
CA GLY A 49 9.54 5.58 4.00
C GLY A 49 9.77 7.08 4.04
N VAL A 50 9.52 7.82 2.96
CA VAL A 50 9.69 9.28 2.95
C VAL A 50 8.54 9.99 3.67
N ARG A 51 7.34 9.44 3.60
CA ARG A 51 6.18 9.88 4.38
C ARG A 51 5.29 8.70 4.67
N GLU A 52 5.18 8.36 5.94
CA GLU A 52 4.33 7.29 6.44
C GLU A 52 3.29 7.89 7.39
N ASP A 53 2.02 7.70 7.08
CA ASP A 53 0.93 7.96 8.02
C ASP A 53 0.56 6.62 8.68
N HIS A 54 0.89 6.48 9.96
CA HIS A 54 0.55 5.30 10.75
C HIS A 54 -0.86 5.40 11.29
N ILE A 55 -1.65 4.37 11.04
CA ILE A 55 -2.94 4.19 11.69
C ILE A 55 -2.72 3.24 12.86
N SER A 56 -2.10 3.74 13.92
CA SER A 56 -1.77 2.94 15.10
C SER A 56 -3.00 2.64 15.96
N CYS A 57 -2.96 1.55 16.71
CA CYS A 57 -4.06 1.15 17.59
C CYS A 57 -4.11 1.87 18.94
N GLY A 58 -3.38 2.95 19.12
CA GLY A 58 -3.38 3.71 20.38
C GLY A 58 -2.45 3.11 21.44
N ASN A 59 -2.71 3.39 22.72
CA ASN A 59 -1.80 3.10 23.83
C ASN A 59 -1.82 1.65 24.37
N ASP A 60 -2.36 0.69 23.65
CA ASP A 60 -2.30 -0.71 24.06
C ASP A 60 -0.93 -1.29 23.74
N THR A 61 -0.29 -1.91 24.72
CA THR A 61 1.06 -2.49 24.59
C THR A 61 1.12 -3.65 23.60
N THR A 62 0.00 -4.26 23.26
CA THR A 62 -0.10 -5.32 22.24
C THR A 62 -0.50 -4.78 20.87
N CYS A 63 -1.16 -3.64 20.83
CA CYS A 63 -1.61 -2.93 19.61
C CYS A 63 -2.22 -3.81 18.51
N GLU A 64 -2.79 -4.96 18.87
CA GLU A 64 -3.38 -5.89 17.92
C GLU A 64 -4.91 -5.89 18.02
N VAL A 65 -5.59 -5.63 16.93
CA VAL A 65 -7.02 -5.89 16.80
C VAL A 65 -7.20 -7.24 16.12
N LYS A 66 -8.10 -8.08 16.63
CA LYS A 66 -8.28 -9.46 16.17
C LYS A 66 -9.69 -9.77 15.72
N THR A 67 -9.82 -10.75 14.84
CA THR A 67 -11.10 -11.36 14.45
C THR A 67 -10.94 -12.87 14.23
N THR A 68 -12.00 -13.60 14.49
CA THR A 68 -12.17 -15.01 14.09
C THR A 68 -13.18 -15.15 12.95
N ASN A 69 -13.74 -14.05 12.47
CA ASN A 69 -14.77 -14.05 11.44
C ASN A 69 -14.19 -14.37 10.06
N ALA A 70 -14.83 -15.24 9.33
CA ALA A 70 -14.55 -15.48 7.91
C ALA A 70 -15.09 -14.36 7.01
N ALA A 71 -16.00 -13.53 7.51
CA ALA A 71 -16.44 -12.32 6.83
C ALA A 71 -15.53 -11.13 7.15
N TRP A 72 -15.45 -10.17 6.21
CA TRP A 72 -14.71 -8.94 6.42
C TRP A 72 -15.24 -8.17 7.63
N THR A 73 -14.36 -7.93 8.59
CA THR A 73 -14.64 -7.20 9.83
C THR A 73 -13.88 -5.88 9.79
N CYS A 74 -14.60 -4.75 9.95
CA CYS A 74 -13.96 -3.45 10.10
C CYS A 74 -13.28 -3.39 11.48
N VAL A 75 -12.00 -3.12 11.48
CA VAL A 75 -11.20 -2.97 12.71
C VAL A 75 -10.87 -1.52 13.00
N ARG A 76 -10.87 -0.67 11.96
CA ARG A 76 -10.61 0.75 12.11
C ARG A 76 -11.17 1.57 10.94
N ARG A 77 -11.52 2.84 11.21
CA ARG A 77 -11.92 3.84 10.23
C ARG A 77 -11.06 5.07 10.32
N TYR A 78 -10.81 5.70 9.19
CA TYR A 78 -10.23 7.02 9.14
C TYR A 78 -10.74 7.79 7.91
N PHE A 79 -10.67 9.12 8.00
CA PHE A 79 -11.08 9.98 6.90
C PHE A 79 -9.87 10.31 6.03
N TYR A 80 -9.88 9.84 4.79
CA TYR A 80 -8.93 10.22 3.76
C TYR A 80 -9.38 11.51 3.10
N ARG A 81 -8.52 12.51 3.01
CA ARG A 81 -8.88 13.83 2.49
C ARG A 81 -9.08 13.89 0.98
N GLY A 82 -8.59 12.90 0.25
CA GLY A 82 -8.58 12.87 -1.22
C GLY A 82 -7.22 13.25 -1.78
N SER A 83 -6.96 12.82 -3.02
CA SER A 83 -5.69 13.12 -3.70
C SER A 83 -5.52 14.62 -4.02
N ASP A 84 -6.60 15.38 -4.07
CA ASP A 84 -6.57 16.82 -4.34
C ASP A 84 -6.12 17.64 -3.12
N ASP A 85 -6.33 17.12 -1.90
CA ASP A 85 -6.01 17.79 -0.63
C ASP A 85 -4.77 17.23 0.06
N THR A 86 -4.22 16.12 -0.44
CA THR A 86 -3.01 15.50 0.13
C THR A 86 -1.77 15.94 -0.64
N VAL A 87 -0.66 16.07 0.09
CA VAL A 87 0.65 16.24 -0.54
C VAL A 87 1.05 14.90 -1.14
N GLY A 88 0.62 14.64 -2.38
CA GLY A 88 0.94 13.43 -3.12
C GLY A 88 -0.20 12.41 -3.22
N LEU A 89 -0.06 11.47 -4.16
CA LEU A 89 -0.97 10.36 -4.36
C LEU A 89 -0.59 9.18 -3.46
N LEU A 90 -1.58 8.56 -2.83
CA LEU A 90 -1.38 7.28 -2.15
C LEU A 90 -0.89 6.24 -3.17
N ASP A 91 0.25 5.63 -2.91
CA ASP A 91 0.96 4.79 -3.89
C ASP A 91 1.15 3.35 -3.41
N ALA A 92 1.40 3.17 -2.11
CA ALA A 92 1.50 1.86 -1.49
C ALA A 92 0.84 1.84 -0.12
N VAL A 93 0.40 0.65 0.29
CA VAL A 93 -0.18 0.41 1.61
C VAL A 93 0.53 -0.77 2.26
N GLY A 94 1.09 -0.56 3.43
CA GLY A 94 1.66 -1.59 4.29
C GLY A 94 0.64 -2.09 5.32
N PHE A 95 0.57 -3.39 5.53
CA PHE A 95 -0.26 -4.01 6.55
C PHE A 95 0.62 -4.80 7.51
N LEU A 96 0.65 -4.42 8.77
CA LEU A 96 1.34 -5.18 9.83
C LEU A 96 0.36 -6.15 10.45
N ALA A 97 0.43 -7.43 10.06
CA ALA A 97 -0.57 -8.43 10.42
C ALA A 97 0.00 -9.85 10.56
N ARG A 98 -0.79 -10.74 11.16
CA ARG A 98 -0.49 -12.17 11.34
C ARG A 98 -1.75 -12.99 11.56
N CYS A 99 -1.65 -14.32 11.54
CA CYS A 99 -2.65 -15.21 12.12
C CYS A 99 -2.07 -16.03 13.28
N LEU A 100 -2.96 -16.71 14.02
CA LEU A 100 -2.55 -17.50 15.18
C LEU A 100 -2.01 -18.88 14.79
N ASN A 101 -2.73 -19.59 13.92
CA ASN A 101 -2.50 -21.01 13.64
C ASN A 101 -1.90 -21.27 12.25
N GLY A 102 -1.70 -20.25 11.42
CA GLY A 102 -1.16 -20.40 10.06
C GLY A 102 -2.16 -20.97 9.06
N THR A 103 -3.45 -21.05 9.39
CA THR A 103 -4.50 -21.50 8.46
C THR A 103 -4.81 -20.44 7.41
N GLY A 104 -4.79 -19.16 7.82
CA GLY A 104 -4.82 -18.04 6.90
C GLY A 104 -5.67 -16.85 7.35
N TYR A 105 -5.43 -15.73 6.68
CA TYR A 105 -6.18 -14.49 6.84
C TYR A 105 -6.06 -13.61 5.60
N SER A 106 -6.93 -12.61 5.51
CA SER A 106 -6.80 -11.55 4.52
C SER A 106 -7.04 -10.19 5.16
N VAL A 107 -6.34 -9.18 4.68
CA VAL A 107 -6.46 -7.78 5.14
C VAL A 107 -6.65 -6.87 3.94
N ARG A 108 -7.43 -5.80 4.10
CA ARG A 108 -7.60 -4.78 3.06
C ARG A 108 -7.87 -3.41 3.62
N LEU A 109 -7.53 -2.41 2.83
CA LEU A 109 -8.00 -1.04 2.96
C LEU A 109 -9.14 -0.81 1.97
N ARG A 110 -10.30 -0.39 2.45
CA ARG A 110 -11.50 -0.18 1.63
C ARG A 110 -12.01 1.24 1.76
N ASP A 111 -12.26 1.87 0.63
CA ASP A 111 -13.09 3.07 0.56
C ASP A 111 -14.56 2.67 0.64
N VAL A 112 -15.21 3.01 1.77
CA VAL A 112 -16.64 2.70 1.97
C VAL A 112 -17.55 3.74 1.34
N THR A 113 -17.07 4.95 1.12
CA THR A 113 -17.80 6.00 0.43
C THR A 113 -18.09 5.63 -1.01
N ASN A 114 -17.07 5.14 -1.72
CA ASN A 114 -17.16 4.76 -3.13
C ASN A 114 -17.28 3.24 -3.35
N ASN A 115 -17.36 2.46 -2.27
CA ASN A 115 -17.47 0.99 -2.31
C ASN A 115 -16.32 0.32 -3.08
N ALA A 116 -15.09 0.79 -2.93
CA ALA A 116 -13.91 0.32 -3.66
C ALA A 116 -12.84 -0.26 -2.73
N THR A 117 -12.07 -1.23 -3.20
CA THR A 117 -10.86 -1.70 -2.51
C THR A 117 -9.68 -0.88 -3.00
N ILE A 118 -8.95 -0.28 -2.05
CA ILE A 118 -7.76 0.53 -2.32
C ILE A 118 -6.52 -0.36 -2.39
N ALA A 119 -6.35 -1.24 -1.41
CA ALA A 119 -5.22 -2.16 -1.31
C ALA A 119 -5.62 -3.42 -0.54
N LYS A 120 -4.96 -4.54 -0.80
CA LYS A 120 -5.25 -5.81 -0.11
C LYS A 120 -4.07 -6.77 -0.09
N LYS A 121 -4.06 -7.64 0.93
CA LYS A 121 -3.30 -8.88 0.96
C LYS A 121 -4.25 -10.02 1.30
N GLU A 122 -4.34 -11.02 0.43
CA GLU A 122 -5.24 -12.16 0.58
C GLU A 122 -4.45 -13.44 0.88
N ASP A 123 -5.10 -14.35 1.60
CA ASP A 123 -4.65 -15.72 1.87
C ASP A 123 -3.22 -15.79 2.48
N GLN A 124 -2.93 -14.87 3.38
CA GLN A 124 -1.66 -14.83 4.10
C GLN A 124 -1.67 -15.84 5.25
N THR A 125 -0.55 -16.52 5.51
CA THR A 125 -0.44 -17.59 6.52
C THR A 125 0.64 -17.34 7.56
N ASN A 126 1.33 -16.19 7.55
CA ASN A 126 2.38 -15.87 8.51
C ASN A 126 1.82 -15.79 9.94
N THR A 127 2.46 -16.49 10.86
CA THR A 127 2.13 -16.48 12.30
C THR A 127 2.93 -15.45 13.08
N ALA A 128 4.04 -15.00 12.54
CA ALA A 128 4.77 -13.86 13.07
C ALA A 128 4.19 -12.56 12.52
N LEU A 129 4.17 -11.50 13.34
CA LEU A 129 3.77 -10.17 12.92
C LEU A 129 4.71 -9.68 11.81
N THR A 130 4.17 -9.47 10.64
CA THR A 130 4.96 -9.18 9.42
C THR A 130 4.34 -8.01 8.67
N MET A 131 5.19 -7.05 8.26
CA MET A 131 4.78 -5.97 7.37
C MET A 131 4.69 -6.49 5.93
N MET A 132 3.52 -6.34 5.32
CA MET A 132 3.24 -6.76 3.94
C MET A 132 2.81 -5.55 3.13
N TRP A 133 3.49 -5.29 2.04
CA TRP A 133 3.24 -4.13 1.19
C TRP A 133 2.38 -4.48 -0.03
N ASP A 134 1.28 -3.76 -0.23
CA ASP A 134 0.60 -3.66 -1.51
C ASP A 134 1.11 -2.42 -2.24
N MET A 135 1.89 -2.66 -3.31
CA MET A 135 2.55 -1.63 -4.11
C MET A 135 1.69 -1.17 -5.29
N SER A 136 0.45 -1.62 -5.35
CA SER A 136 -0.48 -1.36 -6.45
C SER A 136 -1.79 -0.77 -5.94
N ALA A 137 -1.71 0.17 -4.97
CA ALA A 137 -2.88 0.88 -4.50
C ALA A 137 -3.66 1.48 -5.68
N ALA A 138 -4.96 1.23 -5.73
CA ALA A 138 -5.84 1.59 -6.84
C ALA A 138 -7.13 2.23 -6.33
N ASN A 139 -7.94 2.77 -7.24
CA ASN A 139 -9.24 3.39 -6.90
C ASN A 139 -9.15 4.50 -5.85
N ILE A 140 -8.04 5.25 -5.85
CA ILE A 140 -7.80 6.31 -4.87
C ILE A 140 -8.72 7.47 -5.19
N PRO A 141 -9.59 7.90 -4.25
CA PRO A 141 -10.54 8.96 -4.52
C PRO A 141 -9.84 10.33 -4.61
N ALA A 142 -10.27 11.17 -5.55
CA ALA A 142 -9.81 12.54 -5.68
C ALA A 142 -10.32 13.42 -4.51
N SER A 143 -11.54 13.20 -4.09
CA SER A 143 -12.17 13.91 -2.96
C SER A 143 -12.16 13.09 -1.68
N GLY A 144 -12.48 13.74 -0.56
CA GLY A 144 -12.51 13.09 0.75
C GLY A 144 -13.42 11.86 0.80
N ALA A 145 -12.92 10.79 1.41
CA ALA A 145 -13.62 9.52 1.54
C ALA A 145 -13.35 8.85 2.91
N MET A 146 -14.28 8.01 3.34
CA MET A 146 -14.11 7.20 4.54
C MET A 146 -13.43 5.89 4.17
N PHE A 147 -12.27 5.63 4.74
CA PHE A 147 -11.56 4.37 4.59
C PHE A 147 -11.79 3.45 5.80
N GLU A 148 -11.88 2.16 5.53
CA GLU A 148 -11.91 1.11 6.55
C GLU A 148 -10.72 0.16 6.38
N LEU A 149 -9.97 -0.05 7.45
CA LEU A 149 -9.11 -1.21 7.59
C LEU A 149 -10.00 -2.40 7.96
N GLN A 150 -10.00 -3.42 7.11
CA GLN A 150 -10.81 -4.61 7.27
C GLN A 150 -9.93 -5.86 7.26
N ILE A 151 -10.28 -6.83 8.11
CA ILE A 151 -9.60 -8.12 8.22
C ILE A 151 -10.62 -9.26 8.27
N LYS A 152 -10.27 -10.42 7.74
CA LYS A 152 -11.00 -11.69 7.89
C LYS A 152 -10.04 -12.82 8.21
N ALA A 153 -10.47 -13.80 9.00
CA ALA A 153 -9.72 -15.00 9.29
C ALA A 153 -10.21 -16.17 8.42
N ALA A 154 -9.34 -17.12 8.10
CA ALA A 154 -9.77 -18.43 7.61
C ALA A 154 -10.50 -19.19 8.71
N SER A 155 -11.32 -20.16 8.33
CA SER A 155 -12.07 -20.98 9.30
C SER A 155 -11.12 -21.67 10.28
N GLY A 156 -11.38 -21.52 11.57
CA GLY A 156 -10.57 -22.11 12.64
C GLY A 156 -9.30 -21.32 13.00
N ASP A 157 -9.09 -20.14 12.39
CA ASP A 157 -7.98 -19.27 12.75
C ASP A 157 -8.43 -17.97 13.44
N THR A 158 -7.46 -17.24 13.96
CA THR A 158 -7.62 -15.88 14.46
C THR A 158 -6.65 -14.98 13.73
N ALA A 159 -7.17 -13.96 13.08
CA ALA A 159 -6.37 -12.95 12.38
C ALA A 159 -6.15 -11.74 13.28
N TYR A 160 -4.95 -11.17 13.20
CA TYR A 160 -4.52 -9.99 13.94
C TYR A 160 -3.98 -8.95 12.99
N VAL A 161 -4.33 -7.70 13.22
CA VAL A 161 -3.72 -6.54 12.56
C VAL A 161 -3.30 -5.53 13.61
N SER A 162 -2.08 -5.04 13.51
CA SER A 162 -1.49 -4.08 14.44
C SER A 162 -1.47 -2.68 13.83
N ASP A 163 -1.06 -2.55 12.57
CA ASP A 163 -0.82 -1.27 11.96
C ASP A 163 -1.11 -1.27 10.45
N VAL A 164 -1.29 -0.07 9.92
CA VAL A 164 -1.37 0.20 8.48
C VAL A 164 -0.53 1.43 8.17
N ASP A 165 0.38 1.28 7.23
CA ASP A 165 1.21 2.35 6.72
C ASP A 165 0.70 2.81 5.35
N LEU A 166 0.56 4.12 5.19
CA LEU A 166 0.17 4.75 3.93
C LEU A 166 1.37 5.49 3.37
N VAL A 167 1.79 5.12 2.17
CA VAL A 167 2.92 5.75 1.48
C VAL A 167 2.42 6.57 0.32
N TYR A 168 2.77 7.85 0.33
CA TYR A 168 2.37 8.81 -0.68
C TYR A 168 3.52 9.12 -1.63
N GLN A 169 3.19 9.40 -2.89
CA GLN A 169 4.11 10.04 -3.83
C GLN A 169 4.22 11.53 -3.48
N GLU A 170 5.42 12.04 -3.39
CA GLU A 170 5.70 13.48 -3.39
C GLU A 170 5.92 14.02 -4.80
#